data_1e4512f9c078e162a7e6a1447a875588
#
_entry.id   1e4512f9c078e162a7e6a1447a875588
#
_cell.length_a   1.000
_cell.length_b   1.000
_cell.length_c   1.000
_cell.angle_alpha   90.00
_cell.angle_beta   90.00
_cell.angle_gamma   90.00
#
_symmetry.space_group_name_H-M   'P 1'
#
loop_
_entity.id
_entity.type
_entity.pdbx_description
1 polymer ?
#
loop_
_entity_poly.entity_id
_entity_poly.type
_entity_poly.pdbx_seq_one_letter_code
_entity_poly.pdbx_strand_id
1 'polypeptide(L)'
;MINDPIADLLTRVRNGYLARLAVVSIPYSVLKEKIVSILQKNAYIVSYTVSEDKREIIVTLNDVRKTKYLPSFRRISRPGQRIYIKSADVRKSRNGHGIYILSTPKGVITGYEAHALGTGGEQIGRASCRERVSS
;
A
#
# COMPACT_ATOMS: atom_id res chain seq x y z
N MET A 1 -8.15 8.62 21.39
CA MET A 1 -7.59 8.84 20.04
C MET A 1 -7.45 7.48 19.33
N ILE A 2 -8.00 7.36 18.16
CA ILE A 2 -7.90 6.12 17.40
C ILE A 2 -6.58 6.10 16.66
N ASN A 3 -5.78 5.06 16.93
CA ASN A 3 -4.48 4.89 16.29
C ASN A 3 -4.64 3.98 15.07
N ASP A 4 -4.27 4.48 13.90
CA ASP A 4 -4.30 3.70 12.67
C ASP A 4 -2.90 3.71 12.01
N PRO A 5 -2.04 2.73 12.37
CA PRO A 5 -0.69 2.67 11.82
C PRO A 5 -0.64 2.48 10.32
N ILE A 6 -1.66 1.82 9.75
CA ILE A 6 -1.72 1.62 8.30
C ILE A 6 -2.01 2.94 7.59
N ALA A 7 -2.94 3.74 8.12
CA ALA A 7 -3.20 5.07 7.57
C ALA A 7 -1.96 5.95 7.66
N ASP A 8 -1.21 5.85 8.76
CA ASP A 8 0.04 6.59 8.91
C ASP A 8 1.06 6.18 7.85
N LEU A 9 1.21 4.87 7.60
CA LEU A 9 2.08 4.35 6.55
C LEU A 9 1.71 4.94 5.19
N LEU A 10 0.46 4.84 4.81
CA LEU A 10 -0.01 5.31 3.50
C LEU A 10 0.16 6.83 3.37
N THR A 11 -0.10 7.56 4.44
CA THR A 11 0.05 9.02 4.47
C THR A 11 1.52 9.41 4.33
N ARG A 12 2.43 8.72 5.01
CA ARG A 12 3.87 9.03 4.91
C ARG A 12 4.40 8.80 3.49
N VAL A 13 4.00 7.70 2.86
CA VAL A 13 4.42 7.41 1.47
C VAL A 13 3.82 8.45 0.52
N ARG A 14 2.54 8.76 0.68
CA ARG A 14 1.87 9.78 -0.11
C ARG A 14 2.53 11.14 0.01
N ASN A 15 2.77 11.58 1.25
CA ASN A 15 3.41 12.88 1.49
C ASN A 15 4.84 12.89 0.96
N GLY A 16 5.56 11.78 1.05
CA GLY A 16 6.88 11.67 0.46
C GLY A 16 6.86 11.92 -1.04
N TYR A 17 5.89 11.33 -1.73
CA TYR A 17 5.73 11.59 -3.16
C TYR A 17 5.36 13.03 -3.47
N LEU A 18 4.43 13.61 -2.70
CA LEU A 18 4.03 15.00 -2.88
C LEU A 18 5.19 15.98 -2.66
N ALA A 19 6.06 15.67 -1.70
CA ALA A 19 7.24 16.49 -1.41
C ALA A 19 8.43 16.12 -2.28
N ARG A 20 8.29 15.13 -3.16
CA ARG A 20 9.35 14.65 -4.07
C ARG A 20 10.59 14.18 -3.33
N LEU A 21 10.38 13.50 -2.20
CA LEU A 21 11.47 12.92 -1.43
C LEU A 21 11.97 11.65 -2.10
N ALA A 22 13.26 11.37 -1.95
CA ALA A 22 13.85 10.13 -2.44
C ALA A 22 13.54 8.96 -1.50
N VAL A 23 13.45 9.23 -0.20
CA VAL A 23 13.34 8.21 0.83
C VAL A 23 12.39 8.69 1.92
N VAL A 24 11.60 7.78 2.48
CA VAL A 24 10.79 8.05 3.67
C VAL A 24 11.05 6.96 4.72
N SER A 25 10.93 7.33 5.97
CA SER A 25 11.10 6.41 7.10
C SER A 25 9.74 6.16 7.75
N ILE A 26 9.48 4.89 8.07
CA ILE A 26 8.21 4.46 8.66
C ILE A 26 8.51 3.62 9.88
N PRO A 27 7.79 3.82 11.00
CA PRO A 27 7.96 2.93 12.15
C PRO A 27 7.69 1.47 11.76
N TYR A 28 8.56 0.57 12.21
CA TYR A 28 8.49 -0.83 11.82
C TYR A 28 7.32 -1.57 12.49
N SER A 29 6.67 -2.43 11.72
CA SER A 29 5.86 -3.51 12.23
C SER A 29 5.80 -4.60 11.16
N VAL A 30 5.49 -5.83 11.56
CA VAL A 30 5.39 -6.95 10.62
C VAL A 30 4.33 -6.67 9.56
N LEU A 31 3.18 -6.15 9.98
CA LEU A 31 2.09 -5.83 9.06
C LEU A 31 2.51 -4.77 8.04
N LYS A 32 3.15 -3.70 8.51
CA LYS A 32 3.61 -2.63 7.61
C LYS A 32 4.65 -3.12 6.62
N GLU A 33 5.55 -4.00 7.06
CA GLU A 33 6.55 -4.58 6.16
C GLU A 33 5.87 -5.38 5.04
N LYS A 34 4.83 -6.15 5.37
CA LYS A 34 4.08 -6.91 4.37
C LYS A 34 3.40 -6.00 3.36
N ILE A 35 2.82 -4.90 3.81
CA ILE A 35 2.19 -3.93 2.93
C ILE A 35 3.23 -3.27 2.02
N VAL A 36 4.36 -2.85 2.57
CA VAL A 36 5.44 -2.23 1.80
C VAL A 36 5.99 -3.22 0.76
N SER A 37 6.11 -4.50 1.12
CA SER A 37 6.54 -5.54 0.18
C SER A 37 5.58 -5.66 -1.00
N ILE A 38 4.28 -5.58 -0.77
CA ILE A 38 3.28 -5.60 -1.84
C ILE A 38 3.43 -4.36 -2.74
N LEU A 39 3.65 -3.19 -2.16
CA LEU A 39 3.85 -1.97 -2.93
C LEU A 39 5.10 -2.07 -3.81
N GLN A 40 6.17 -2.67 -3.29
CA GLN A 40 7.38 -2.89 -4.08
C GLN A 40 7.15 -3.84 -5.25
N LYS A 41 6.48 -4.96 -5.02
CA LYS A 41 6.21 -5.94 -6.06
C LYS A 41 5.37 -5.39 -7.19
N ASN A 42 4.53 -4.40 -6.90
CA ASN A 42 3.66 -3.78 -7.87
C ASN A 42 4.19 -2.44 -8.38
N ALA A 43 5.46 -2.14 -8.10
CA ALA A 43 6.18 -0.97 -8.60
C ALA A 43 5.65 0.39 -8.10
N TYR A 44 4.95 0.40 -6.97
CA TYR A 44 4.53 1.66 -6.34
C TYR A 44 5.66 2.29 -5.54
N ILE A 45 6.67 1.53 -5.19
CA ILE A 45 7.92 2.02 -4.61
C ILE A 45 9.08 1.27 -5.26
N VAL A 46 10.28 1.84 -5.16
CA VAL A 46 11.47 1.20 -5.74
C VAL A 46 11.92 0.02 -4.88
N SER A 47 12.11 0.26 -3.59
CA SER A 47 12.61 -0.75 -2.67
C SER A 47 12.36 -0.32 -1.24
N TYR A 48 12.64 -1.23 -0.32
CA TYR A 48 12.61 -0.91 1.10
C TYR A 48 13.68 -1.74 1.82
N THR A 49 14.11 -1.24 2.96
CA THR A 49 14.99 -1.96 3.87
C THR A 49 14.49 -1.77 5.30
N VAL A 50 14.76 -2.76 6.15
CA VAL A 50 14.45 -2.66 7.57
C VAL A 50 15.74 -2.31 8.29
N SER A 51 15.70 -1.33 9.21
CA SER A 51 16.88 -0.93 9.96
C SER A 51 17.41 -2.09 10.82
N GLU A 52 18.70 -2.04 11.14
CA GLU A 52 19.34 -3.13 11.91
C GLU A 52 18.67 -3.39 13.24
N ASP A 53 18.19 -2.34 13.88
CA ASP A 53 17.50 -2.44 15.19
C ASP A 53 16.02 -2.77 15.05
N LYS A 54 15.52 -2.96 13.81
CA LYS A 54 14.14 -3.27 13.48
C LYS A 54 13.14 -2.25 14.02
N ARG A 55 13.53 -0.98 14.07
CA ARG A 55 12.65 0.10 14.53
C ARG A 55 11.99 0.84 13.38
N GLU A 56 12.61 0.83 12.21
CA GLU A 56 12.15 1.60 11.07
C GLU A 56 12.23 0.81 9.77
N ILE A 57 11.31 1.11 8.87
CA ILE A 57 11.39 0.67 7.48
C ILE A 57 11.79 1.89 6.66
N ILE A 58 12.86 1.77 5.91
CA ILE A 58 13.34 2.82 5.02
C ILE A 58 12.84 2.51 3.62
N VAL A 59 11.98 3.37 3.10
CA VAL A 59 11.33 3.17 1.79
C VAL A 59 11.94 4.11 0.77
N THR A 60 12.41 3.56 -0.34
CA THR A 60 12.92 4.33 -1.47
C THR A 60 11.81 4.54 -2.48
N LEU A 61 11.50 5.81 -2.77
CA LEU A 61 10.42 6.19 -3.65
C LEU A 61 10.87 6.31 -5.09
N ASN A 62 9.92 6.15 -6.03
CA ASN A 62 10.18 6.40 -7.44
C ASN A 62 10.43 7.89 -7.67
N ASP A 63 11.24 8.20 -8.68
CA ASP A 63 11.42 9.59 -9.10
C ASP A 63 10.23 10.00 -9.97
N VAL A 64 9.30 10.76 -9.38
CA VAL A 64 8.08 11.18 -10.07
C VAL A 64 8.36 12.09 -11.27
N ARG A 65 9.53 12.73 -11.30
CA ARG A 65 9.91 13.54 -12.46
C ARG A 65 10.16 12.67 -13.69
N LYS A 66 10.67 11.45 -13.48
CA LYS A 66 10.90 10.50 -14.56
C LYS A 66 9.64 9.75 -14.96
N THR A 67 8.85 9.33 -13.98
CA THR A 67 7.65 8.53 -14.26
C THR A 67 6.47 9.37 -14.74
N LYS A 68 6.45 10.67 -14.40
CA LYS A 68 5.36 11.61 -14.72
C LYS A 68 4.01 11.24 -14.10
N TYR A 69 3.98 10.25 -13.21
CA TYR A 69 2.75 9.84 -12.52
C TYR A 69 2.99 9.82 -11.02
N LEU A 70 1.98 10.25 -10.29
CA LEU A 70 2.02 10.28 -8.83
C LEU A 70 1.15 9.14 -8.30
N PRO A 71 1.73 8.17 -7.55
CA PRO A 71 0.92 7.13 -6.94
C PRO A 71 -0.07 7.69 -5.93
N SER A 72 -1.25 7.12 -5.89
CA SER A 72 -2.30 7.49 -4.95
C SER A 72 -2.57 6.31 -4.03
N PHE A 73 -2.71 6.59 -2.73
CA PHE A 73 -2.95 5.57 -1.72
C PHE A 73 -4.18 5.94 -0.91
N ARG A 74 -5.06 4.98 -0.69
CA ARG A 74 -6.30 5.22 0.06
C ARG A 74 -6.51 4.12 1.10
N ARG A 75 -6.81 4.54 2.32
CA ARG A 75 -7.22 3.64 3.40
C ARG A 75 -8.69 3.28 3.20
N ILE A 76 -9.02 1.99 3.24
CA ILE A 76 -10.41 1.53 3.09
C ILE A 76 -11.00 1.16 4.45
N SER A 77 -10.47 0.13 5.10
CA SER A 77 -10.87 -0.22 6.46
C SER A 77 -10.24 0.73 7.46
N ARG A 78 -10.96 1.05 8.53
CA ARG A 78 -10.48 1.91 9.63
C ARG A 78 -10.77 1.22 10.95
N PRO A 79 -10.04 1.56 12.03
CA PRO A 79 -10.29 0.93 13.33
C PRO A 79 -11.74 1.01 13.81
N GLY A 80 -12.44 2.10 13.47
CA GLY A 80 -13.84 2.27 13.84
C GLY A 80 -14.83 1.67 12.87
N GLN A 81 -14.37 1.27 11.68
CA GLN A 81 -15.24 0.70 10.64
C GLN A 81 -14.43 -0.22 9.74
N ARG A 82 -14.49 -1.52 10.02
CA ARG A 82 -13.80 -2.53 9.23
C ARG A 82 -14.63 -2.93 8.03
N ILE A 83 -14.01 -3.01 6.86
CA ILE A 83 -14.69 -3.36 5.61
C ILE A 83 -14.14 -4.70 5.12
N TYR A 84 -15.04 -5.69 4.99
CA TYR A 84 -14.69 -7.05 4.56
C TYR A 84 -15.28 -7.33 3.20
N ILE A 85 -14.62 -8.20 2.43
CA ILE A 85 -15.11 -8.63 1.14
C ILE A 85 -15.05 -10.15 1.06
N LYS A 86 -16.07 -10.77 0.49
CA LYS A 86 -16.11 -12.21 0.27
C LYS A 86 -15.31 -12.56 -0.98
N SER A 87 -14.79 -13.80 -1.04
CA SER A 87 -13.99 -14.24 -2.18
C SER A 87 -14.72 -14.07 -3.50
N ALA A 88 -16.03 -14.32 -3.53
CA ALA A 88 -16.82 -14.18 -4.73
C ALA A 88 -16.91 -12.74 -5.24
N ASP A 89 -16.76 -11.77 -4.33
CA ASP A 89 -16.87 -10.36 -4.65
C ASP A 89 -15.51 -9.69 -4.88
N VAL A 90 -14.41 -10.41 -4.67
CA VAL A 90 -13.07 -9.89 -4.93
C VAL A 90 -12.89 -9.76 -6.43
N ARG A 91 -12.69 -8.53 -6.88
CA ARG A 91 -12.53 -8.25 -8.30
C ARG A 91 -11.13 -7.75 -8.58
N LYS A 92 -10.68 -8.02 -9.80
CA LYS A 92 -9.49 -7.38 -10.31
C LYS A 92 -9.77 -5.89 -10.39
N SER A 93 -8.78 -5.06 -10.08
CA SER A 93 -8.91 -3.63 -10.25
C SER A 93 -9.31 -3.34 -11.70
N ARG A 94 -10.34 -2.51 -11.84
CA ARG A 94 -10.81 -2.14 -13.18
C ARG A 94 -9.71 -1.41 -13.92
N ASN A 95 -9.51 -1.78 -15.18
CA ASN A 95 -8.58 -1.15 -16.10
C ASN A 95 -7.11 -1.35 -15.75
N GLY A 96 -6.78 -2.24 -14.82
CA GLY A 96 -5.40 -2.54 -14.49
C GLY A 96 -4.62 -1.38 -13.87
N HIS A 97 -5.30 -0.37 -13.32
CA HIS A 97 -4.67 0.86 -12.84
C HIS A 97 -4.48 0.92 -11.33
N GLY A 98 -4.59 -0.19 -10.65
CA GLY A 98 -4.39 -0.17 -9.22
C GLY A 98 -4.50 -1.55 -8.60
N ILE A 99 -4.21 -1.60 -7.31
CA ILE A 99 -4.33 -2.84 -6.54
C ILE A 99 -5.10 -2.59 -5.26
N TYR A 100 -5.84 -3.60 -4.84
CA TYR A 100 -6.41 -3.65 -3.50
C TYR A 100 -5.51 -4.51 -2.63
N ILE A 101 -5.33 -4.11 -1.38
CA ILE A 101 -4.56 -4.85 -0.40
C ILE A 101 -5.54 -5.43 0.60
N LEU A 102 -5.51 -6.75 0.77
CA LEU A 102 -6.41 -7.47 1.65
C LEU A 102 -5.66 -8.18 2.75
N SER A 103 -6.26 -8.20 3.94
CA SER A 103 -5.80 -9.07 5.02
C SER A 103 -6.71 -10.29 5.05
N THR A 104 -6.14 -11.46 4.78
CA THR A 104 -6.88 -12.71 4.66
C THR A 104 -6.31 -13.75 5.62
N PRO A 105 -7.02 -14.88 5.83
CA PRO A 105 -6.45 -15.98 6.61
C PRO A 105 -5.15 -16.55 5.99
N LYS A 106 -4.91 -16.28 4.71
CA LYS A 106 -3.70 -16.72 4.02
C LYS A 106 -2.60 -15.67 4.01
N GLY A 107 -2.82 -14.54 4.69
CA GLY A 107 -1.85 -13.45 4.83
C GLY A 107 -2.31 -12.16 4.20
N VAL A 108 -1.41 -11.17 4.19
CA VAL A 108 -1.66 -9.89 3.54
C VAL A 108 -1.27 -10.03 2.08
N ILE A 109 -2.27 -9.92 1.19
CA ILE A 109 -2.09 -10.18 -0.25
C ILE A 109 -2.89 -9.15 -1.06
N THR A 110 -2.65 -9.14 -2.38
CA THR A 110 -3.42 -8.28 -3.28
C THR A 110 -4.79 -8.90 -3.59
N GLY A 111 -5.69 -8.08 -4.13
CA GLY A 111 -6.98 -8.57 -4.60
C GLY A 111 -6.83 -9.63 -5.69
N TYR A 112 -5.84 -9.49 -6.56
CA TYR A 112 -5.56 -10.50 -7.58
C TYR A 112 -5.22 -11.85 -6.97
N GLU A 113 -4.33 -11.86 -5.98
CA GLU A 113 -3.92 -13.08 -5.30
C GLU A 113 -5.09 -13.70 -4.53
N ALA A 114 -5.88 -12.86 -3.86
CA ALA A 114 -7.04 -13.31 -3.11
C ALA A 114 -8.07 -13.97 -4.03
N HIS A 115 -8.33 -13.36 -5.19
CA HIS A 115 -9.25 -13.92 -6.17
C HIS A 115 -8.74 -15.28 -6.68
N ALA A 116 -7.45 -15.37 -7.00
CA ALA A 116 -6.86 -16.60 -7.48
C ALA A 116 -6.89 -17.72 -6.42
N LEU A 117 -6.76 -17.35 -5.14
CA LEU A 117 -6.79 -18.31 -4.04
C LEU A 117 -8.22 -18.61 -3.54
N GLY A 118 -9.22 -17.92 -4.08
CA GLY A 118 -10.60 -18.10 -3.65
C GLY A 118 -10.84 -17.67 -2.22
N THR A 119 -10.14 -16.66 -1.73
CA THR A 119 -10.26 -16.18 -0.35
C THR A 119 -10.71 -14.72 -0.32
N GLY A 120 -11.49 -14.39 0.69
CA GLY A 120 -11.85 -13.00 0.99
C GLY A 120 -11.15 -12.53 2.24
N GLY A 121 -11.37 -11.30 2.63
CA GLY A 121 -10.78 -10.75 3.86
C GLY A 121 -11.09 -9.29 4.04
N GLU A 122 -10.36 -8.65 4.94
CA GLU A 122 -10.51 -7.24 5.21
C GLU A 122 -9.80 -6.43 4.14
N GLN A 123 -10.52 -5.46 3.54
CA GLN A 123 -9.92 -4.55 2.56
C GLN A 123 -9.15 -3.46 3.30
N ILE A 124 -7.84 -3.63 3.41
CA ILE A 124 -6.97 -2.70 4.12
C ILE A 124 -6.88 -1.37 3.40
N GLY A 125 -6.60 -1.40 2.11
CA GLY A 125 -6.38 -0.19 1.36
C GLY A 125 -6.28 -0.43 -0.14
N ARG A 126 -6.01 0.65 -0.85
CA ARG A 126 -5.91 0.64 -2.30
C ARG A 126 -4.75 1.53 -2.73
N ALA A 127 -4.00 1.08 -3.73
CA ALA A 127 -2.96 1.88 -4.37
C ALA A 127 -3.26 1.98 -5.85
N SER A 128 -3.04 3.16 -6.42
CA SER A 128 -3.24 3.38 -7.85
C SER A 128 -2.29 4.45 -8.35
N CYS A 129 -2.04 4.47 -9.65
CA CYS A 129 -1.16 5.43 -10.29
C CYS A 129 -2.01 6.31 -11.20
N ARG A 130 -2.67 7.31 -10.62
CA ARG A 130 -3.73 8.06 -11.31
C ARG A 130 -3.36 9.45 -11.75
N GLU A 131 -2.51 10.13 -11.00
CA GLU A 131 -2.31 11.55 -11.23
C GLU A 131 -1.07 11.80 -12.04
N ARG A 132 -1.26 12.53 -13.11
CA ARG A 132 -0.14 13.03 -13.88
C ARG A 132 0.49 14.18 -13.12
N VAL A 133 1.80 14.11 -12.92
CA VAL A 133 2.52 15.20 -12.26
C VAL A 133 2.52 16.41 -13.18
N SER A 134 1.92 17.52 -12.72
CA SER A 134 2.06 18.77 -13.45
C SER A 134 3.48 19.28 -13.28
N SER A 135 4.10 19.52 -14.38
CA SER A 135 5.48 20.01 -14.43
C SER A 135 5.57 21.44 -13.93
#